data_362defd5c7433d0ab16c1f122d91adc4
#
_entry.id   362defd5c7433d0ab16c1f122d91adc4
#
_cell.length_a   1.000
_cell.length_b   1.000
_cell.length_c   1.000
_cell.angle_alpha   90.00
_cell.angle_beta   90.00
_cell.angle_gamma   90.00
#
_symmetry.space_group_name_H-M   'P 1'
#
loop_
_entity.id
_entity.type
_entity.pdbx_description
1 polymer ?
#
loop_
_entity_poly.entity_id
_entity_poly.type
_entity_poly.pdbx_seq_one_letter_code
_entity_poly.pdbx_strand_id
1 'polypeptide(L)'
;GEGPHSALLRVPGYLQNMRPVGDTGGAIVLSLNIRGQGNSTDDIPGRPADFWIRGLDDKDTYYYRGAFLDCVRGVDYLCSRADVDPDRITVWGMSQGGGLAFATAALDQRIDLCIADIPWLCDWVNYSTLVDTDNDMDRWMEAKKSRTEESVLKTLSYFDTMNFADRIQCPTLMGVGLQDSICPPSTSFATFNRITAPRDYRIYENNGHGLGGPHYAWVLGEMVERLGSEDS
;
A
#
# COMPACT_ATOMS: atom_id res chain seq x y z
N GLY A 1 25.15 -13.35 -8.41
CA GLY A 1 25.27 -12.78 -9.75
C GLY A 1 25.98 -11.45 -9.69
N GLU A 2 26.74 -11.09 -10.68
CA GLU A 2 27.30 -9.74 -10.81
C GLU A 2 26.15 -8.85 -11.33
N GLY A 3 25.49 -8.04 -10.43
CA GLY A 3 24.34 -7.19 -10.66
C GLY A 3 24.37 -6.25 -11.88
N PRO A 4 23.41 -5.36 -12.10
CA PRO A 4 22.39 -4.91 -11.14
C PRO A 4 21.24 -5.89 -10.98
N HIS A 5 20.67 -5.93 -9.77
CA HIS A 5 19.60 -6.84 -9.39
C HIS A 5 18.24 -6.15 -9.43
N SER A 6 17.17 -6.92 -9.68
CA SER A 6 15.81 -6.45 -9.43
C SER A 6 15.60 -6.11 -7.95
N ALA A 7 14.65 -5.22 -7.66
CA ALA A 7 14.37 -4.81 -6.31
C ALA A 7 12.89 -4.96 -5.94
N LEU A 8 12.66 -5.26 -4.67
CA LEU A 8 11.34 -5.33 -4.06
C LEU A 8 11.24 -4.34 -2.90
N LEU A 9 10.37 -3.34 -3.04
CA LEU A 9 9.96 -2.49 -1.94
C LEU A 9 8.76 -3.14 -1.23
N ARG A 10 8.98 -3.63 -0.01
CA ARG A 10 7.89 -4.14 0.84
C ARG A 10 7.40 -3.04 1.76
N VAL A 11 6.10 -2.74 1.69
CA VAL A 11 5.46 -1.70 2.49
C VAL A 11 4.51 -2.28 3.53
N PRO A 12 4.39 -1.69 4.75
CA PRO A 12 3.78 -2.34 5.90
C PRO A 12 2.26 -2.29 5.87
N GLY A 13 1.62 -3.35 6.38
CA GLY A 13 0.26 -3.30 6.90
C GLY A 13 0.16 -2.38 8.12
N TYR A 14 -1.07 -2.07 8.56
CA TYR A 14 -1.27 -1.18 9.70
C TYR A 14 -0.63 -1.77 10.97
N LEU A 15 0.14 -0.96 11.68
CA LEU A 15 0.90 -1.32 12.88
C LEU A 15 1.95 -2.45 12.68
N GLN A 16 2.21 -2.85 11.45
CA GLN A 16 3.17 -3.90 11.17
C GLN A 16 4.61 -3.39 11.37
N ASN A 17 5.43 -4.22 12.00
CA ASN A 17 6.88 -4.04 12.04
C ASN A 17 7.52 -4.89 10.94
N MET A 18 7.94 -4.23 9.87
CA MET A 18 8.61 -4.89 8.75
C MET A 18 10.02 -5.29 9.16
N ARG A 19 10.34 -6.57 8.93
CA ARG A 19 11.68 -7.11 9.19
C ARG A 19 12.36 -7.49 7.88
N PRO A 20 13.69 -7.45 7.82
CA PRO A 20 14.42 -8.00 6.68
C PRO A 20 13.97 -9.42 6.39
N VAL A 21 13.92 -9.78 5.13
CA VAL A 21 13.67 -11.14 4.67
C VAL A 21 14.99 -11.87 4.45
N GLY A 22 14.96 -13.20 4.51
CA GLY A 22 16.12 -14.05 4.28
C GLY A 22 16.48 -14.16 2.80
N ASP A 23 16.67 -15.39 2.33
CA ASP A 23 16.97 -15.68 0.94
C ASP A 23 15.88 -15.12 0.00
N THR A 24 16.29 -14.30 -0.94
CA THR A 24 15.41 -13.57 -1.88
C THR A 24 15.61 -14.02 -3.32
N GLY A 25 16.34 -15.11 -3.56
CA GLY A 25 16.64 -15.60 -4.90
C GLY A 25 17.47 -14.61 -5.73
N GLY A 26 18.22 -13.71 -5.07
CA GLY A 26 19.09 -12.71 -5.73
C GLY A 26 18.45 -11.31 -5.84
N ALA A 27 17.17 -11.12 -5.56
CA ALA A 27 16.56 -9.79 -5.55
C ALA A 27 16.99 -8.95 -4.32
N ILE A 28 17.15 -7.65 -4.49
CA ILE A 28 17.37 -6.70 -3.39
C ILE A 28 16.01 -6.37 -2.75
N VAL A 29 15.85 -6.64 -1.46
CA VAL A 29 14.58 -6.37 -0.76
C VAL A 29 14.75 -5.27 0.28
N LEU A 30 13.99 -4.18 0.10
CA LEU A 30 13.81 -3.15 1.11
C LEU A 30 12.51 -3.39 1.88
N SER A 31 12.63 -3.80 3.15
CA SER A 31 11.49 -3.89 4.08
C SER A 31 11.34 -2.54 4.78
N LEU A 32 10.47 -1.69 4.25
CA LEU A 32 10.29 -0.32 4.73
C LEU A 32 9.40 -0.29 5.99
N ASN A 33 9.83 0.40 7.03
CA ASN A 33 8.94 0.87 8.09
C ASN A 33 8.66 2.36 7.84
N ILE A 34 7.42 2.71 7.55
CA ILE A 34 7.01 4.10 7.41
C ILE A 34 7.03 4.80 8.77
N ARG A 35 7.03 6.12 8.76
CA ARG A 35 7.07 6.96 9.98
C ARG A 35 6.09 6.48 11.05
N GLY A 36 6.57 6.39 12.29
CA GLY A 36 5.79 6.00 13.45
C GLY A 36 5.47 4.51 13.56
N GLN A 37 5.94 3.64 12.65
CA GLN A 37 5.68 2.21 12.69
C GLN A 37 6.99 1.39 12.76
N GLY A 38 6.90 0.22 13.37
CA GLY A 38 8.04 -0.68 13.53
C GLY A 38 9.23 -0.02 14.24
N ASN A 39 10.41 -0.07 13.63
CA ASN A 39 11.61 0.57 14.16
C ASN A 39 11.69 2.09 13.90
N SER A 40 10.69 2.66 13.22
CA SER A 40 10.50 4.12 13.03
C SER A 40 9.48 4.71 14.01
N THR A 41 9.20 4.04 15.13
CA THR A 41 8.18 4.45 16.12
C THR A 41 8.52 5.80 16.77
N ASP A 42 9.81 6.10 16.96
CA ASP A 42 10.28 7.31 17.61
C ASP A 42 10.25 8.55 16.70
N ASP A 43 10.05 8.36 15.40
CA ASP A 43 10.01 9.47 14.43
C ASP A 43 8.78 10.39 14.63
N ILE A 44 7.71 9.84 15.20
CA ILE A 44 6.47 10.57 15.45
C ILE A 44 5.95 10.27 16.86
N PRO A 45 5.76 11.27 17.73
CA PRO A 45 5.18 11.07 19.05
C PRO A 45 3.69 10.69 18.95
N GLY A 46 3.23 9.83 19.86
CA GLY A 46 1.84 9.43 19.99
C GLY A 46 1.63 7.92 19.84
N ARG A 47 0.38 7.48 19.91
CA ARG A 47 0.05 6.07 19.75
C ARG A 47 -0.04 5.73 18.25
N PRO A 48 0.65 4.71 17.77
CA PRO A 48 0.55 4.29 16.37
C PRO A 48 -0.89 3.98 15.92
N ALA A 49 -1.72 3.46 16.81
CA ALA A 49 -3.14 3.18 16.54
C ALA A 49 -3.98 4.42 16.22
N ASP A 50 -3.49 5.63 16.52
CA ASP A 50 -4.20 6.88 16.23
C ASP A 50 -3.69 7.56 14.94
N PHE A 51 -2.69 6.98 14.26
CA PHE A 51 -2.06 7.66 13.12
C PHE A 51 -2.99 7.82 11.92
N TRP A 52 -3.95 6.93 11.72
CA TRP A 52 -4.89 7.01 10.61
C TRP A 52 -5.85 8.21 10.68
N ILE A 53 -6.05 8.80 11.87
CA ILE A 53 -6.81 10.04 12.08
C ILE A 53 -5.92 11.25 12.36
N ARG A 54 -4.60 11.05 12.43
CA ARG A 54 -3.68 12.11 12.82
C ARG A 54 -3.54 13.16 11.73
N GLY A 55 -3.81 14.42 12.09
CA GLY A 55 -3.73 15.54 11.16
C GLY A 55 -4.85 15.60 10.13
N LEU A 56 -5.91 14.82 10.30
CA LEU A 56 -7.03 14.71 9.37
C LEU A 56 -7.84 16.01 9.21
N ASP A 57 -7.63 17.01 10.07
CA ASP A 57 -8.19 18.36 9.90
C ASP A 57 -7.68 19.08 8.63
N ASP A 58 -6.50 18.71 8.13
CA ASP A 58 -5.86 19.38 7.00
C ASP A 58 -5.01 18.39 6.18
N LYS A 59 -5.22 18.38 4.86
CA LYS A 59 -4.47 17.54 3.91
C LYS A 59 -2.95 17.72 4.01
N ASP A 60 -2.46 18.90 4.39
CA ASP A 60 -1.03 19.19 4.47
C ASP A 60 -0.37 18.66 5.75
N THR A 61 -1.19 18.35 6.77
CA THR A 61 -0.74 17.77 8.04
C THR A 61 -1.15 16.33 8.25
N TYR A 62 -1.97 15.77 7.35
CA TYR A 62 -2.47 14.42 7.47
C TYR A 62 -1.35 13.39 7.40
N TYR A 63 -1.38 12.41 8.29
CA TYR A 63 -0.35 11.38 8.44
C TYR A 63 0.03 10.69 7.12
N TYR A 64 -0.98 10.32 6.31
CA TYR A 64 -0.72 9.59 5.06
C TYR A 64 -0.01 10.42 3.99
N ARG A 65 -0.04 11.75 4.06
CA ARG A 65 0.84 12.58 3.21
C ARG A 65 2.30 12.21 3.43
N GLY A 66 2.69 12.05 4.68
CA GLY A 66 4.04 11.66 5.03
C GLY A 66 4.32 10.19 4.71
N ALA A 67 3.39 9.29 5.01
CA ALA A 67 3.54 7.86 4.76
C ALA A 67 3.71 7.54 3.26
N PHE A 68 2.98 8.21 2.37
CA PHE A 68 3.17 8.09 0.92
C PHE A 68 4.56 8.58 0.49
N LEU A 69 5.01 9.70 1.04
CA LEU A 69 6.36 10.21 0.75
C LEU A 69 7.45 9.27 1.27
N ASP A 70 7.26 8.59 2.40
CA ASP A 70 8.21 7.60 2.90
C ASP A 70 8.37 6.44 1.90
N CYS A 71 7.27 5.99 1.27
CA CYS A 71 7.32 4.96 0.25
C CYS A 71 8.09 5.44 -1.01
N VAL A 72 7.83 6.66 -1.48
CA VAL A 72 8.60 7.27 -2.60
C VAL A 72 10.08 7.39 -2.24
N ARG A 73 10.42 7.76 -0.98
CA ARG A 73 11.82 7.78 -0.51
C ARG A 73 12.44 6.38 -0.47
N GLY A 74 11.63 5.34 -0.21
CA GLY A 74 12.06 3.96 -0.36
C GLY A 74 12.49 3.63 -1.80
N VAL A 75 11.74 4.11 -2.80
CA VAL A 75 12.11 3.99 -4.22
C VAL A 75 13.38 4.77 -4.52
N ASP A 76 13.49 6.03 -4.05
CA ASP A 76 14.72 6.84 -4.19
C ASP A 76 15.95 6.11 -3.65
N TYR A 77 15.81 5.49 -2.47
CA TYR A 77 16.90 4.73 -1.86
C TYR A 77 17.30 3.54 -2.73
N LEU A 78 16.35 2.76 -3.23
CA LEU A 78 16.63 1.63 -4.12
C LEU A 78 17.35 2.10 -5.38
N CYS A 79 16.85 3.13 -6.05
CA CYS A 79 17.48 3.69 -7.25
C CYS A 79 18.87 4.30 -7.00
N SER A 80 19.21 4.68 -5.77
CA SER A 80 20.54 5.21 -5.43
C SER A 80 21.61 4.14 -5.28
N ARG A 81 21.24 2.87 -5.24
CA ARG A 81 22.16 1.75 -5.07
C ARG A 81 22.72 1.31 -6.41
N ALA A 82 24.03 1.10 -6.47
CA ALA A 82 24.72 0.65 -7.69
C ALA A 82 24.42 -0.83 -8.05
N ASP A 83 23.91 -1.61 -7.09
CA ASP A 83 23.56 -3.02 -7.26
C ASP A 83 22.06 -3.25 -7.54
N VAL A 84 21.26 -2.18 -7.71
CA VAL A 84 19.85 -2.23 -8.09
C VAL A 84 19.66 -1.79 -9.52
N ASP A 85 18.86 -2.55 -10.27
CA ASP A 85 18.33 -2.15 -11.56
C ASP A 85 17.13 -1.21 -11.36
N PRO A 86 17.25 0.08 -11.69
CA PRO A 86 16.19 1.05 -11.45
C PRO A 86 14.94 0.83 -12.33
N ASP A 87 15.04 0.02 -13.38
CA ASP A 87 13.92 -0.31 -14.28
C ASP A 87 13.17 -1.57 -13.85
N ARG A 88 13.63 -2.25 -12.77
CA ARG A 88 13.03 -3.49 -12.25
C ARG A 88 12.71 -3.39 -10.75
N ILE A 89 11.85 -2.44 -10.39
CA ILE A 89 11.42 -2.22 -9.00
C ILE A 89 9.97 -2.63 -8.83
N THR A 90 9.72 -3.65 -8.03
CA THR A 90 8.39 -4.06 -7.59
C THR A 90 8.03 -3.40 -6.26
N VAL A 91 6.78 -2.93 -6.11
CA VAL A 91 6.22 -2.57 -4.81
C VAL A 91 5.16 -3.59 -4.39
N TRP A 92 5.22 -4.08 -3.15
CA TRP A 92 4.28 -5.06 -2.61
C TRP A 92 3.87 -4.74 -1.19
N GLY A 93 2.56 -4.75 -0.94
CA GLY A 93 2.00 -4.61 0.38
C GLY A 93 0.60 -5.18 0.55
N MET A 94 0.20 -5.39 1.80
CA MET A 94 -1.09 -5.97 2.17
C MET A 94 -1.84 -5.01 3.10
N SER A 95 -3.17 -4.92 2.97
CA SER A 95 -4.01 -4.06 3.81
C SER A 95 -3.62 -2.58 3.65
N GLN A 96 -3.22 -1.87 4.70
CA GLN A 96 -2.58 -0.56 4.56
C GLN A 96 -1.47 -0.58 3.52
N GLY A 97 -0.64 -1.63 3.54
CA GLY A 97 0.44 -1.82 2.58
C GLY A 97 -0.07 -1.93 1.14
N GLY A 98 -1.21 -2.55 0.91
CA GLY A 98 -1.84 -2.59 -0.42
C GLY A 98 -2.22 -1.21 -0.94
N GLY A 99 -2.82 -0.38 -0.07
CA GLY A 99 -3.09 1.03 -0.39
C GLY A 99 -1.80 1.85 -0.58
N LEU A 100 -0.77 1.61 0.24
CA LEU A 100 0.55 2.23 0.06
C LEU A 100 1.21 1.79 -1.26
N ALA A 101 1.04 0.53 -1.68
CA ALA A 101 1.55 0.04 -2.96
C ALA A 101 0.87 0.75 -4.14
N PHE A 102 -0.46 0.87 -4.14
CA PHE A 102 -1.19 1.66 -5.13
C PHE A 102 -0.72 3.12 -5.16
N ALA A 103 -0.62 3.75 -3.98
CA ALA A 103 -0.16 5.13 -3.89
C ALA A 103 1.27 5.30 -4.42
N THR A 104 2.18 4.38 -4.09
CA THR A 104 3.56 4.41 -4.56
C THR A 104 3.62 4.31 -6.08
N ALA A 105 2.94 3.32 -6.67
CA ALA A 105 2.93 3.12 -8.13
C ALA A 105 2.26 4.28 -8.89
N ALA A 106 1.29 4.96 -8.28
CA ALA A 106 0.65 6.13 -8.89
C ALA A 106 1.51 7.40 -8.80
N LEU A 107 2.35 7.53 -7.76
CA LEU A 107 3.17 8.71 -7.51
C LEU A 107 4.59 8.59 -8.08
N ASP A 108 5.04 7.38 -8.38
CA ASP A 108 6.39 7.11 -8.83
C ASP A 108 6.41 6.13 -10.01
N GLN A 109 6.71 6.64 -11.19
CA GLN A 109 6.69 5.87 -12.44
C GLN A 109 7.91 4.92 -12.62
N ARG A 110 8.83 4.89 -11.66
CA ARG A 110 9.95 3.92 -11.63
C ARG A 110 9.51 2.54 -11.13
N ILE A 111 8.27 2.41 -10.63
CA ILE A 111 7.70 1.11 -10.27
C ILE A 111 7.36 0.33 -11.54
N ASP A 112 7.95 -0.86 -11.68
CA ASP A 112 7.73 -1.78 -12.80
C ASP A 112 6.57 -2.75 -12.55
N LEU A 113 6.30 -3.12 -11.30
CA LEU A 113 5.19 -3.99 -10.89
C LEU A 113 4.59 -3.53 -9.57
N CYS A 114 3.28 -3.38 -9.52
CA CYS A 114 2.53 -3.10 -8.30
C CYS A 114 1.76 -4.35 -7.83
N ILE A 115 1.95 -4.75 -6.57
CA ILE A 115 1.21 -5.86 -5.94
C ILE A 115 0.49 -5.31 -4.71
N ALA A 116 -0.83 -5.28 -4.78
CA ALA A 116 -1.68 -4.70 -3.74
C ALA A 116 -2.66 -5.75 -3.22
N ASP A 117 -2.36 -6.34 -2.07
CA ASP A 117 -3.16 -7.38 -1.47
C ASP A 117 -4.16 -6.80 -0.48
N ILE A 118 -5.46 -7.19 -0.62
CA ILE A 118 -6.54 -6.72 0.26
C ILE A 118 -6.39 -5.23 0.62
N PRO A 119 -6.26 -4.33 -0.37
CA PRO A 119 -5.80 -2.96 -0.14
C PRO A 119 -6.81 -2.15 0.68
N TRP A 120 -6.29 -1.44 1.69
CA TRP A 120 -6.97 -0.35 2.38
C TRP A 120 -6.66 1.00 1.71
N LEU A 121 -7.15 2.11 2.20
CA LEU A 121 -7.01 3.46 1.63
C LEU A 121 -7.72 3.60 0.26
N CYS A 122 -8.79 2.87 0.07
CA CYS A 122 -9.56 2.76 -1.16
C CYS A 122 -11.01 3.13 -0.91
N ASP A 123 -11.58 4.05 -1.72
CA ASP A 123 -13.01 4.39 -1.72
C ASP A 123 -13.57 4.71 -0.32
N TRP A 124 -13.03 5.75 0.28
CA TRP A 124 -13.36 6.16 1.65
C TRP A 124 -14.85 6.44 1.87
N VAL A 125 -15.56 6.88 0.83
CA VAL A 125 -17.00 7.16 0.92
C VAL A 125 -17.78 5.87 1.16
N ASN A 126 -17.52 4.81 0.37
CA ASN A 126 -18.17 3.52 0.60
C ASN A 126 -17.58 2.80 1.81
N TYR A 127 -16.27 2.93 2.05
CA TYR A 127 -15.62 2.33 3.21
C TYR A 127 -16.32 2.74 4.52
N SER A 128 -16.59 4.03 4.72
CA SER A 128 -17.26 4.55 5.92
C SER A 128 -18.68 4.02 6.11
N THR A 129 -19.33 3.53 5.05
CA THR A 129 -20.68 2.93 5.14
C THR A 129 -20.66 1.42 5.38
N LEU A 130 -19.56 0.75 5.04
CA LEU A 130 -19.43 -0.71 5.09
C LEU A 130 -18.69 -1.20 6.33
N VAL A 131 -17.79 -0.39 6.85
CA VAL A 131 -16.95 -0.75 7.99
C VAL A 131 -17.25 0.19 9.15
N ASP A 132 -17.58 -0.40 10.28
CA ASP A 132 -17.67 0.35 11.53
C ASP A 132 -16.25 0.78 11.91
N THR A 133 -15.95 2.06 11.70
CA THR A 133 -14.64 2.63 11.97
C THR A 133 -14.39 2.89 13.45
N ASP A 134 -15.32 2.41 14.27
CA ASP A 134 -15.27 2.48 15.72
C ASP A 134 -15.02 3.88 16.33
N ASN A 135 -15.37 3.98 17.55
CA ASN A 135 -15.21 5.03 18.52
C ASN A 135 -14.00 6.00 18.35
N ASP A 136 -12.97 5.66 17.58
CA ASP A 136 -11.80 6.52 17.42
C ASP A 136 -12.09 7.69 16.46
N MET A 137 -12.76 7.45 15.33
CA MET A 137 -13.20 8.52 14.42
C MET A 137 -14.28 9.38 15.06
N ASP A 138 -15.26 8.76 15.70
CA ASP A 138 -16.36 9.47 16.36
C ASP A 138 -15.82 10.34 17.48
N ARG A 139 -14.99 9.79 18.38
CA ARG A 139 -14.33 10.57 19.45
C ARG A 139 -13.46 11.69 18.91
N TRP A 140 -12.76 11.45 17.80
CA TRP A 140 -11.96 12.47 17.17
C TRP A 140 -12.83 13.58 16.56
N MET A 141 -13.96 13.26 15.92
CA MET A 141 -14.92 14.25 15.41
C MET A 141 -15.57 15.04 16.53
N GLU A 142 -16.05 14.37 17.58
CA GLU A 142 -16.70 15.01 18.74
C GLU A 142 -15.78 15.98 19.49
N ALA A 143 -14.46 15.73 19.49
CA ALA A 143 -13.50 16.57 20.17
C ALA A 143 -13.41 18.01 19.61
N LYS A 144 -13.95 18.28 18.41
CA LYS A 144 -13.89 19.61 17.79
C LYS A 144 -15.11 19.84 16.87
N LYS A 145 -15.95 20.81 17.24
CA LYS A 145 -17.21 21.13 16.50
C LYS A 145 -17.06 21.42 15.02
N SER A 146 -15.88 21.81 14.55
CA SER A 146 -15.61 22.06 13.13
C SER A 146 -15.33 20.79 12.33
N ARG A 147 -15.22 19.63 12.97
CA ARG A 147 -15.02 18.33 12.35
C ARG A 147 -16.37 17.77 11.96
N THR A 148 -16.62 17.69 10.69
CA THR A 148 -17.83 17.11 10.10
C THR A 148 -17.42 15.99 9.16
N GLU A 149 -18.33 15.06 8.89
CA GLU A 149 -18.11 14.00 7.91
C GLU A 149 -17.63 14.57 6.57
N GLU A 150 -18.26 15.65 6.10
CA GLU A 150 -17.83 16.33 4.86
C GLU A 150 -16.38 16.81 4.93
N SER A 151 -15.96 17.43 6.05
CA SER A 151 -14.59 17.91 6.23
C SER A 151 -13.58 16.76 6.25
N VAL A 152 -13.93 15.64 6.86
CA VAL A 152 -13.14 14.40 6.92
C VAL A 152 -12.99 13.82 5.53
N LEU A 153 -14.10 13.54 4.84
CA LEU A 153 -14.09 12.97 3.50
C LEU A 153 -13.36 13.86 2.50
N LYS A 154 -13.45 15.19 2.66
CA LYS A 154 -12.68 16.13 1.85
C LYS A 154 -11.17 15.94 2.03
N THR A 155 -10.68 15.77 3.26
CA THR A 155 -9.25 15.50 3.49
C THR A 155 -8.86 14.12 2.97
N LEU A 156 -9.64 13.10 3.29
CA LEU A 156 -9.41 11.72 2.85
C LEU A 156 -9.38 11.60 1.33
N SER A 157 -10.16 12.39 0.59
CA SER A 157 -10.20 12.34 -0.87
C SER A 157 -8.84 12.61 -1.54
N TYR A 158 -7.94 13.33 -0.89
CA TYR A 158 -6.57 13.54 -1.39
C TYR A 158 -5.68 12.30 -1.22
N PHE A 159 -6.09 11.36 -0.35
CA PHE A 159 -5.32 10.16 0.01
C PHE A 159 -6.08 8.88 -0.33
N ASP A 160 -7.23 9.00 -0.95
CA ASP A 160 -8.00 7.89 -1.49
C ASP A 160 -7.35 7.43 -2.80
N THR A 161 -6.82 6.22 -2.79
CA THR A 161 -6.12 5.67 -3.95
C THR A 161 -7.01 5.56 -5.18
N MET A 162 -8.33 5.46 -5.00
CA MET A 162 -9.29 5.49 -6.10
C MET A 162 -9.20 6.77 -6.93
N ASN A 163 -8.85 7.91 -6.32
CA ASN A 163 -8.87 9.21 -6.98
C ASN A 163 -7.64 9.50 -7.86
N PHE A 164 -6.62 8.61 -7.82
CA PHE A 164 -5.41 8.76 -8.63
C PHE A 164 -4.88 7.42 -9.16
N ALA A 165 -5.69 6.35 -9.10
CA ALA A 165 -5.34 5.03 -9.63
C ALA A 165 -5.09 5.03 -11.14
N ASP A 166 -5.69 5.95 -11.89
CA ASP A 166 -5.46 6.15 -13.32
C ASP A 166 -4.03 6.59 -13.66
N ARG A 167 -3.26 7.03 -12.66
CA ARG A 167 -1.84 7.36 -12.80
C ARG A 167 -0.91 6.16 -12.74
N ILE A 168 -1.40 5.00 -12.29
CA ILE A 168 -0.61 3.77 -12.25
C ILE A 168 -0.38 3.31 -13.69
N GLN A 169 0.88 3.27 -14.12
CA GLN A 169 1.29 2.90 -15.46
C GLN A 169 1.91 1.50 -15.56
N CYS A 170 2.35 0.94 -14.44
CA CYS A 170 2.91 -0.40 -14.39
C CYS A 170 1.81 -1.47 -14.30
N PRO A 171 2.10 -2.72 -14.72
CA PRO A 171 1.27 -3.86 -14.43
C PRO A 171 0.93 -3.95 -12.94
N THR A 172 -0.31 -4.37 -12.64
CA THR A 172 -0.81 -4.39 -11.28
C THR A 172 -1.48 -5.72 -10.97
N LEU A 173 -1.10 -6.35 -9.87
CA LEU A 173 -1.71 -7.56 -9.33
C LEU A 173 -2.47 -7.23 -8.05
N MET A 174 -3.65 -7.83 -7.87
CA MET A 174 -4.45 -7.65 -6.67
C MET A 174 -5.03 -8.97 -6.17
N GLY A 175 -4.89 -9.25 -4.88
CA GLY A 175 -5.60 -10.33 -4.20
C GLY A 175 -6.69 -9.79 -3.30
N VAL A 176 -7.88 -10.43 -3.28
CA VAL A 176 -8.97 -10.09 -2.36
C VAL A 176 -9.63 -11.33 -1.76
N GLY A 177 -9.99 -11.25 -0.48
CA GLY A 177 -10.84 -12.22 0.19
C GLY A 177 -12.29 -11.74 0.18
N LEU A 178 -13.24 -12.56 -0.30
CA LEU A 178 -14.65 -12.12 -0.38
C LEU A 178 -15.32 -11.91 0.97
N GLN A 179 -14.76 -12.49 2.03
CA GLN A 179 -15.27 -12.35 3.40
C GLN A 179 -14.46 -11.33 4.22
N ASP A 180 -13.70 -10.46 3.55
CA ASP A 180 -12.93 -9.42 4.24
C ASP A 180 -13.86 -8.30 4.72
N SER A 181 -14.05 -8.24 6.04
CA SER A 181 -14.83 -7.21 6.71
C SER A 181 -13.99 -5.99 7.14
N ILE A 182 -12.66 -6.07 7.02
CA ILE A 182 -11.73 -4.99 7.37
C ILE A 182 -11.44 -4.13 6.13
N CYS A 183 -11.13 -4.78 4.99
CA CYS A 183 -10.94 -4.12 3.70
C CYS A 183 -11.94 -4.74 2.70
N PRO A 184 -13.20 -4.29 2.68
CA PRO A 184 -14.22 -4.89 1.83
C PRO A 184 -13.80 -4.93 0.37
N PRO A 185 -13.98 -6.07 -0.35
CA PRO A 185 -13.55 -6.20 -1.74
C PRO A 185 -14.10 -5.11 -2.67
N SER A 186 -15.30 -4.60 -2.41
CA SER A 186 -15.92 -3.54 -3.20
C SER A 186 -15.08 -2.25 -3.24
N THR A 187 -14.48 -1.87 -2.10
CA THR A 187 -13.62 -0.68 -2.04
C THR A 187 -12.29 -0.90 -2.77
N SER A 188 -11.72 -2.11 -2.65
CA SER A 188 -10.52 -2.51 -3.38
C SER A 188 -10.76 -2.46 -4.90
N PHE A 189 -11.88 -3.02 -5.37
CA PHE A 189 -12.25 -3.00 -6.79
C PHE A 189 -12.60 -1.60 -7.30
N ALA A 190 -13.11 -0.69 -6.47
CA ALA A 190 -13.35 0.69 -6.85
C ALA A 190 -12.06 1.40 -7.30
N THR A 191 -10.95 1.15 -6.60
CA THR A 191 -9.61 1.60 -7.01
C THR A 191 -9.09 0.84 -8.21
N PHE A 192 -9.09 -0.49 -8.14
CA PHE A 192 -8.51 -1.37 -9.17
C PHE A 192 -9.13 -1.14 -10.55
N ASN A 193 -10.45 -0.92 -10.62
CA ASN A 193 -11.15 -0.69 -11.89
C ASN A 193 -10.78 0.63 -12.58
N ARG A 194 -10.15 1.57 -11.88
CA ARG A 194 -9.66 2.83 -12.45
C ARG A 194 -8.25 2.74 -13.02
N ILE A 195 -7.52 1.68 -12.72
CA ILE A 195 -6.19 1.44 -13.30
C ILE A 195 -6.38 1.12 -14.78
N THR A 196 -5.67 1.83 -15.65
CA THR A 196 -5.75 1.63 -17.11
C THR A 196 -4.60 0.77 -17.66
N ALA A 197 -3.52 0.63 -16.89
CA ALA A 197 -2.41 -0.28 -17.20
C ALA A 197 -2.83 -1.76 -17.16
N PRO A 198 -2.04 -2.69 -17.69
CA PRO A 198 -2.29 -4.12 -17.56
C PRO A 198 -2.50 -4.50 -16.10
N ARG A 199 -3.54 -5.26 -15.83
CA ARG A 199 -3.87 -5.65 -14.46
C ARG A 199 -4.53 -7.02 -14.39
N ASP A 200 -4.25 -7.75 -13.32
CA ASP A 200 -4.89 -9.04 -13.01
C ASP A 200 -5.22 -9.13 -11.52
N TYR A 201 -6.17 -10.00 -11.18
CA TYR A 201 -6.59 -10.18 -9.80
C TYR A 201 -6.97 -11.62 -9.50
N ARG A 202 -6.91 -11.98 -8.21
CA ARG A 202 -7.45 -13.24 -7.70
C ARG A 202 -8.41 -13.01 -6.55
N ILE A 203 -9.51 -13.76 -6.62
CA ILE A 203 -10.57 -13.77 -5.59
C ILE A 203 -10.48 -15.07 -4.81
N TYR A 204 -10.52 -14.95 -3.50
CA TYR A 204 -10.53 -16.06 -2.54
C TYR A 204 -11.85 -16.05 -1.77
N GLU A 205 -12.80 -16.87 -2.22
CA GLU A 205 -14.20 -16.83 -1.77
C GLU A 205 -14.37 -17.04 -0.26
N ASN A 206 -13.52 -17.89 0.34
CA ASN A 206 -13.61 -18.27 1.75
C ASN A 206 -12.60 -17.52 2.65
N ASN A 207 -11.89 -16.52 2.10
CA ASN A 207 -10.92 -15.78 2.85
C ASN A 207 -11.49 -14.44 3.33
N GLY A 208 -11.16 -14.10 4.59
CA GLY A 208 -11.30 -12.76 5.15
C GLY A 208 -10.05 -11.91 4.90
N HIS A 209 -9.59 -11.23 5.95
CA HIS A 209 -8.42 -10.35 5.91
C HIS A 209 -7.09 -11.11 5.89
N GLY A 210 -6.91 -11.96 4.85
CA GLY A 210 -5.69 -12.76 4.65
C GLY A 210 -5.86 -13.74 3.49
N LEU A 211 -4.85 -13.91 2.64
CA LEU A 211 -4.98 -14.59 1.35
C LEU A 211 -4.36 -16.00 1.30
N GLY A 212 -3.39 -16.29 2.18
CA GLY A 212 -2.80 -17.63 2.30
C GLY A 212 -1.83 -18.05 1.20
N GLY A 213 -1.33 -19.28 1.34
CA GLY A 213 -0.25 -19.83 0.51
C GLY A 213 -0.49 -19.83 -1.01
N PRO A 214 -1.69 -20.22 -1.50
CA PRO A 214 -1.95 -20.23 -2.94
C PRO A 214 -1.84 -18.84 -3.60
N HIS A 215 -2.20 -17.79 -2.88
CA HIS A 215 -2.03 -16.40 -3.36
C HIS A 215 -0.56 -16.03 -3.47
N TYR A 216 0.21 -16.29 -2.42
CA TYR A 216 1.64 -15.98 -2.40
C TYR A 216 2.40 -16.77 -3.47
N ALA A 217 2.03 -18.02 -3.73
CA ALA A 217 2.62 -18.80 -4.80
C ALA A 217 2.34 -18.19 -6.19
N TRP A 218 1.13 -17.68 -6.42
CA TRP A 218 0.81 -16.95 -7.64
C TRP A 218 1.64 -15.68 -7.79
N VAL A 219 1.64 -14.82 -6.78
CA VAL A 219 2.40 -13.56 -6.80
C VAL A 219 3.90 -13.81 -7.03
N LEU A 220 4.48 -14.79 -6.34
CA LEU A 220 5.88 -15.15 -6.53
C LEU A 220 6.15 -15.68 -7.94
N GLY A 221 5.22 -16.46 -8.51
CA GLY A 221 5.32 -16.91 -9.90
C GLY A 221 5.36 -15.76 -10.89
N GLU A 222 4.44 -14.80 -10.77
CA GLU A 222 4.41 -13.58 -11.60
C GLU A 222 5.68 -12.74 -11.45
N MET A 223 6.18 -12.62 -10.21
CA MET A 223 7.46 -11.93 -9.96
C MET A 223 8.62 -12.66 -10.63
N VAL A 224 8.73 -13.97 -10.51
CA VAL A 224 9.81 -14.77 -11.12
C VAL A 224 9.77 -14.68 -12.64
N GLU A 225 8.59 -14.76 -13.26
CA GLU A 225 8.45 -14.60 -14.70
C GLU A 225 8.93 -13.25 -15.21
N ARG A 226 8.65 -12.17 -14.44
CA ARG A 226 9.08 -10.80 -14.79
C ARG A 226 10.52 -10.50 -14.42
N LEU A 227 10.98 -11.01 -13.28
CA LEU A 227 12.33 -10.77 -12.76
C LEU A 227 13.35 -11.76 -13.35
N GLY A 228 12.89 -12.94 -13.79
CA GLY A 228 13.71 -14.01 -14.34
C GLY A 228 13.87 -14.01 -15.85
N SER A 229 13.26 -13.08 -16.58
CA SER A 229 13.43 -12.94 -18.02
C SER A 229 14.76 -12.22 -18.37
N GLU A 230 15.87 -12.70 -17.80
CA GLU A 230 17.19 -12.47 -18.36
C GLU A 230 17.43 -13.55 -19.41
N ASP A 231 17.59 -13.10 -20.65
CA ASP A 231 18.12 -13.81 -21.82
C ASP A 231 17.29 -14.97 -22.41
N SER A 232 16.57 -14.64 -23.45
CA SER A 232 16.48 -15.47 -24.65
C SER A 232 16.80 -14.64 -25.89
#